data_7a05dfeaf0e67dd1705b5d32a7ab3b68
#
_entry.id   7a05dfeaf0e67dd1705b5d32a7ab3b68
#
_cell.length_a   1.000
_cell.length_b   1.000
_cell.length_c   1.000
_cell.angle_alpha   90.00
_cell.angle_beta   90.00
_cell.angle_gamma   90.00
#
_symmetry.space_group_name_H-M   'P 1'
#
loop_
_entity.id
_entity.type
_entity.pdbx_description
1 polymer ?
#
loop_
_entity_poly.entity_id
_entity_poly.type
_entity_poly.pdbx_seq_one_letter_code
_entity_poly.pdbx_strand_id
1 'polypeptide(L)'
;LPLFSAGRSRRLTMVPIIQSIAQLEKNYGREGAEIIQDNVQDTIFGGFSPNSQTAEVLSKALGNRTVMSGSISRGKNDPSQSLQMIARPLMTPDELKSIPKGEFVVMKTGTHPMRTRLRLFLEWGITFGEPYRVPERVDRRVECAGKKQLTRAILRQQGMDVTPHAGGRSDYNTTRG
;
A
#
# COMPACT_ATOMS: atom_id res chain seq x y z
N LEU A 1 1.43 6.45 -9.94
CA LEU A 1 0.46 5.38 -10.19
C LEU A 1 0.85 4.44 -11.34
N PRO A 2 1.45 4.91 -12.49
CA PRO A 2 1.80 4.00 -13.59
C PRO A 2 2.69 2.83 -13.20
N LEU A 3 3.52 2.97 -12.17
CA LEU A 3 4.37 1.89 -11.67
C LEU A 3 3.57 0.71 -11.09
N PHE A 4 2.43 0.96 -10.45
CA PHE A 4 1.59 -0.11 -9.88
C PHE A 4 0.89 -0.93 -10.96
N SER A 5 0.43 -0.29 -12.04
CA SER A 5 -0.23 -0.97 -13.14
C SER A 5 0.75 -1.63 -14.13
N ALA A 6 1.90 -1.00 -14.41
CA ALA A 6 2.88 -1.47 -15.40
C ALA A 6 4.10 -2.18 -14.80
N GLY A 7 4.32 -2.13 -13.50
CA GLY A 7 5.49 -2.70 -12.84
C GLY A 7 5.61 -4.21 -13.01
N ARG A 8 4.48 -4.90 -12.98
CA ARG A 8 4.41 -6.35 -13.10
C ARG A 8 5.01 -6.87 -14.41
N SER A 9 4.70 -6.23 -15.53
CA SER A 9 5.26 -6.60 -16.84
C SER A 9 6.77 -6.36 -16.92
N ARG A 10 7.31 -5.51 -16.06
CA ARG A 10 8.74 -5.16 -15.95
C ARG A 10 9.48 -5.90 -14.84
N ARG A 11 8.85 -6.94 -14.25
CA ARG A 11 9.38 -7.73 -13.12
C ARG A 11 9.72 -6.88 -11.89
N LEU A 12 8.97 -5.79 -11.67
CA LEU A 12 9.09 -4.96 -10.48
C LEU A 12 8.08 -5.44 -9.43
N THR A 13 8.56 -5.78 -8.26
CA THR A 13 7.72 -6.08 -7.10
C THR A 13 7.64 -4.83 -6.22
N MET A 14 6.42 -4.38 -5.94
CA MET A 14 6.18 -3.26 -5.03
C MET A 14 5.56 -3.74 -3.74
N VAL A 15 6.12 -3.28 -2.64
CA VAL A 15 5.64 -3.61 -1.29
C VAL A 15 5.28 -2.30 -0.58
N PRO A 16 4.03 -1.80 -0.75
CA PRO A 16 3.59 -0.63 -0.02
C PRO A 16 3.31 -0.99 1.45
N ILE A 17 3.84 -0.21 2.37
CA ILE A 17 3.56 -0.32 3.81
C ILE A 17 2.81 0.94 4.22
N ILE A 18 1.59 0.76 4.73
CA ILE A 18 0.71 1.85 5.12
C ILE A 18 0.15 1.61 6.52
N GLN A 19 -0.19 2.67 7.22
CA GLN A 19 -0.82 2.58 8.53
C GLN A 19 -2.35 2.45 8.44
N SER A 20 -2.94 3.03 7.39
CA SER A 20 -4.39 2.97 7.16
C SER A 20 -4.72 3.23 5.69
N ILE A 21 -5.89 2.77 5.26
CA ILE A 21 -6.41 3.06 3.92
C ILE A 21 -6.68 4.56 3.75
N ALA A 22 -7.15 5.24 4.80
CA ALA A 22 -7.37 6.69 4.78
C ALA A 22 -6.09 7.49 4.49
N GLN A 23 -4.91 7.01 4.94
CA GLN A 23 -3.63 7.62 4.61
C GLN A 23 -3.32 7.48 3.11
N LEU A 24 -3.66 6.34 2.53
CA LEU A 24 -3.49 6.09 1.09
C LEU A 24 -4.38 7.03 0.27
N GLU A 25 -5.65 7.16 0.65
CA GLU A 25 -6.61 8.06 0.01
C GLU A 25 -6.19 9.54 0.12
N LYS A 26 -5.67 9.95 1.27
CA LYS A 26 -5.14 11.31 1.46
C LYS A 26 -4.01 11.64 0.50
N ASN A 27 -3.11 10.68 0.24
CA ASN A 27 -1.91 10.90 -0.57
C ASN A 27 -2.16 10.76 -2.08
N TYR A 28 -3.08 9.90 -2.49
CA TYR A 28 -3.28 9.54 -3.90
C TYR A 28 -4.68 9.83 -4.43
N GLY A 29 -5.57 10.35 -3.57
CA GLY A 29 -6.99 10.45 -3.85
C GLY A 29 -7.67 9.07 -3.80
N ARG A 30 -9.01 9.08 -3.79
CA ARG A 30 -9.79 7.84 -3.68
C ARG A 30 -9.52 6.89 -4.86
N GLU A 31 -9.60 7.38 -6.08
CA GLU A 31 -9.32 6.58 -7.28
C GLU A 31 -7.90 6.03 -7.31
N GLY A 32 -6.92 6.84 -6.90
CA GLY A 32 -5.53 6.40 -6.82
C GLY A 32 -5.29 5.33 -5.76
N ALA A 33 -5.99 5.41 -4.64
CA ALA A 33 -5.94 4.41 -3.59
C ALA A 33 -6.57 3.08 -4.04
N GLU A 34 -7.71 3.13 -4.74
CA GLU A 34 -8.36 1.97 -5.34
C GLU A 34 -7.43 1.29 -6.36
N ILE A 35 -6.82 2.04 -7.27
CA ILE A 35 -5.86 1.48 -8.25
C ILE A 35 -4.70 0.77 -7.56
N ILE A 36 -4.16 1.32 -6.46
CA ILE A 36 -3.08 0.67 -5.72
C ILE A 36 -3.57 -0.62 -5.08
N GLN A 37 -4.73 -0.62 -4.42
CA GLN A 37 -5.30 -1.78 -3.77
C GLN A 37 -5.61 -2.91 -4.75
N ASP A 38 -6.17 -2.59 -5.91
CA ASP A 38 -6.52 -3.57 -6.95
C ASP A 38 -5.29 -4.24 -7.61
N ASN A 39 -4.15 -3.55 -7.60
CA ASN A 39 -2.91 -4.10 -8.15
C ASN A 39 -2.08 -4.89 -7.12
N VAL A 40 -2.48 -4.89 -5.84
CA VAL A 40 -1.82 -5.67 -4.78
C VAL A 40 -2.43 -7.07 -4.73
N GLN A 41 -1.59 -8.09 -4.90
CA GLN A 41 -2.02 -9.49 -4.90
C GLN A 41 -2.03 -10.12 -3.51
N ASP A 42 -1.16 -9.64 -2.65
CA ASP A 42 -1.00 -10.12 -1.28
C ASP A 42 -1.21 -8.94 -0.32
N THR A 43 -2.12 -9.10 0.63
CA THR A 43 -2.38 -8.10 1.68
C THR A 43 -2.17 -8.74 3.04
N ILE A 44 -1.27 -8.16 3.82
CA ILE A 44 -0.98 -8.60 5.20
C ILE A 44 -1.40 -7.49 6.14
N PHE A 45 -2.23 -7.80 7.11
CA PHE A 45 -2.71 -6.80 8.05
C PHE A 45 -2.90 -7.36 9.47
N GLY A 46 -2.78 -6.46 10.44
CA GLY A 46 -2.96 -6.73 11.87
C GLY A 46 -2.69 -5.47 12.70
N GLY A 47 -3.06 -5.51 13.96
CA GLY A 47 -2.77 -4.41 14.88
C GLY A 47 -3.55 -3.12 14.61
N PHE A 48 -4.88 -3.21 14.53
CA PHE A 48 -5.74 -2.04 14.32
C PHE A 48 -5.94 -1.22 15.60
N SER A 49 -6.07 0.11 15.43
CA SER A 49 -6.55 0.97 16.51
C SER A 49 -8.04 0.72 16.78
N PRO A 50 -8.54 0.96 18.01
CA PRO A 50 -9.95 0.75 18.35
C PRO A 50 -10.94 1.46 17.43
N ASN A 51 -10.59 2.64 16.92
CA ASN A 51 -11.43 3.46 16.06
C ASN A 51 -11.12 3.30 14.55
N SER A 52 -10.44 2.23 14.16
CA SER A 52 -10.01 2.03 12.78
C SER A 52 -11.18 1.68 11.87
N GLN A 53 -11.47 2.55 10.89
CA GLN A 53 -12.38 2.25 9.78
C GLN A 53 -11.77 1.21 8.82
N THR A 54 -10.46 1.11 8.76
CA THR A 54 -9.76 0.11 7.95
C THR A 54 -10.17 -1.31 8.32
N ALA A 55 -10.45 -1.58 9.62
CA ALA A 55 -10.94 -2.89 10.06
C ALA A 55 -12.30 -3.25 9.45
N GLU A 56 -13.19 -2.28 9.22
CA GLU A 56 -14.48 -2.51 8.56
C GLU A 56 -14.31 -2.86 7.08
N VAL A 57 -13.45 -2.13 6.38
CA VAL A 57 -13.14 -2.38 4.97
C VAL A 57 -12.55 -3.78 4.80
N LEU A 58 -11.59 -4.14 5.63
CA LEU A 58 -10.92 -5.44 5.56
C LEU A 58 -11.82 -6.60 6.00
N SER A 59 -12.71 -6.40 6.98
CA SER A 59 -13.74 -7.38 7.34
C SER A 59 -14.65 -7.72 6.16
N LYS A 60 -15.07 -6.70 5.39
CA LYS A 60 -15.86 -6.90 4.17
C LYS A 60 -15.05 -7.62 3.08
N ALA A 61 -13.79 -7.26 2.90
CA ALA A 61 -12.90 -7.88 1.92
C ALA A 61 -12.62 -9.36 2.22
N LEU A 62 -12.60 -9.77 3.49
CA LEU A 62 -12.47 -11.17 3.90
C LEU A 62 -13.68 -12.02 3.50
N GLY A 63 -14.83 -11.41 3.25
CA GLY A 63 -16.07 -12.09 2.89
C GLY A 63 -16.79 -12.72 4.08
N ASN A 64 -17.77 -13.58 3.78
CA ASN A 64 -18.66 -14.18 4.75
C ASN A 64 -18.50 -15.69 4.79
N ARG A 65 -18.86 -16.28 5.91
CA ARG A 65 -19.09 -17.72 6.09
C ARG A 65 -20.52 -17.98 6.52
N THR A 66 -21.06 -19.11 6.15
CA THR A 66 -22.36 -19.56 6.65
C THR A 66 -22.16 -20.20 8.02
N VAL A 67 -22.91 -19.73 9.00
CA VAL A 67 -22.96 -20.29 10.36
C VAL A 67 -24.37 -20.72 10.69
N MET A 68 -24.50 -21.78 11.48
CA MET A 68 -25.77 -22.21 12.01
C MET A 68 -26.08 -21.36 13.25
N SER A 69 -27.21 -20.70 13.24
CA SER A 69 -27.74 -19.96 14.39
C SER A 69 -29.05 -20.60 14.81
N GLY A 70 -29.24 -20.79 16.08
CA GLY A 70 -30.45 -21.40 16.58
C GLY A 70 -30.99 -20.68 17.82
N SER A 71 -32.32 -20.61 17.92
CA SER A 71 -33.03 -20.24 19.15
C SER A 71 -33.69 -21.46 19.75
N ILE A 72 -33.52 -21.64 21.05
CA ILE A 72 -34.19 -22.68 21.82
C ILE A 72 -35.21 -21.96 22.69
N SER A 73 -36.49 -22.19 22.42
CA SER A 73 -37.56 -21.72 23.27
C SER A 73 -37.95 -22.87 24.20
N ARG A 74 -37.79 -22.67 25.51
CA ARG A 74 -38.24 -23.63 26.56
C ARG A 74 -39.65 -23.23 27.02
N GLY A 75 -40.66 -23.69 26.30
CA GLY A 75 -42.01 -23.69 26.79
C GLY A 75 -42.22 -24.78 27.84
N LYS A 76 -43.19 -24.61 28.76
CA LYS A 76 -43.44 -25.54 29.87
C LYS A 76 -43.87 -26.96 29.42
N ASN A 77 -44.35 -27.09 28.16
CA ASN A 77 -44.89 -28.35 27.64
C ASN A 77 -44.28 -28.81 26.33
N ASP A 78 -43.47 -27.98 25.63
CA ASP A 78 -42.84 -28.42 24.36
C ASP A 78 -41.62 -27.54 24.05
N PRO A 79 -40.41 -28.11 24.08
CA PRO A 79 -39.18 -27.40 23.66
C PRO A 79 -39.17 -27.27 22.13
N SER A 80 -39.30 -26.06 21.62
CA SER A 80 -39.16 -25.75 20.21
C SER A 80 -37.74 -25.30 19.91
N GLN A 81 -37.10 -25.96 18.96
CA GLN A 81 -35.76 -25.63 18.49
C GLN A 81 -35.88 -25.18 17.04
N SER A 82 -35.48 -23.94 16.75
CA SER A 82 -35.36 -23.42 15.39
C SER A 82 -33.90 -23.24 15.04
N LEU A 83 -33.47 -23.90 13.97
CA LEU A 83 -32.12 -23.78 13.41
C LEU A 83 -32.22 -23.04 12.07
N GLN A 84 -31.41 -22.00 11.94
CA GLN A 84 -31.33 -21.19 10.73
C GLN A 84 -29.87 -21.01 10.29
N MET A 85 -29.62 -21.12 9.01
CA MET A 85 -28.32 -20.77 8.44
C MET A 85 -28.26 -19.27 8.14
N ILE A 86 -27.27 -18.59 8.73
CA ILE A 86 -27.06 -17.16 8.54
C ILE A 86 -25.64 -16.88 7.99
N ALA A 87 -25.54 -15.86 7.14
CA ALA A 87 -24.26 -15.37 6.70
C ALA A 87 -23.63 -14.51 7.81
N ARG A 88 -22.37 -14.80 8.17
CA ARG A 88 -21.58 -14.03 9.14
C ARG A 88 -20.26 -13.64 8.49
N PRO A 89 -19.71 -12.42 8.71
CA PRO A 89 -18.36 -12.09 8.28
C PRO A 89 -17.35 -13.15 8.75
N LEU A 90 -16.40 -13.49 7.92
CA LEU A 90 -15.34 -14.45 8.27
C LEU A 90 -14.62 -14.01 9.54
N MET A 91 -14.31 -12.70 9.63
CA MET A 91 -13.90 -12.02 10.85
C MET A 91 -14.65 -10.69 10.94
N THR A 92 -15.27 -10.42 12.08
CA THR A 92 -15.92 -9.12 12.32
C THR A 92 -14.86 -8.02 12.51
N PRO A 93 -15.21 -6.73 12.35
CA PRO A 93 -14.30 -5.63 12.66
C PRO A 93 -13.74 -5.69 14.09
N ASP A 94 -14.55 -6.12 15.05
CA ASP A 94 -14.14 -6.25 16.46
C ASP A 94 -13.15 -7.39 16.66
N GLU A 95 -13.35 -8.52 15.97
CA GLU A 95 -12.41 -9.63 15.97
C GLU A 95 -11.08 -9.21 15.34
N LEU A 96 -11.09 -8.40 14.29
CA LEU A 96 -9.89 -7.85 13.68
C LEU A 96 -9.14 -6.89 14.61
N LYS A 97 -9.87 -6.01 15.31
CA LYS A 97 -9.29 -5.09 16.31
C LYS A 97 -8.71 -5.81 17.52
N SER A 98 -9.20 -7.02 17.80
CA SER A 98 -8.77 -7.85 18.93
C SER A 98 -7.62 -8.81 18.61
N ILE A 99 -7.06 -8.76 17.39
CA ILE A 99 -5.92 -9.59 17.00
C ILE A 99 -4.71 -9.25 17.88
N PRO A 100 -4.10 -10.23 18.57
CA PRO A 100 -2.94 -10.03 19.41
C PRO A 100 -1.73 -9.50 18.61
N LYS A 101 -0.86 -8.76 19.29
CA LYS A 101 0.40 -8.31 18.70
C LYS A 101 1.24 -9.50 18.21
N GLY A 102 1.74 -9.39 16.98
CA GLY A 102 2.51 -10.45 16.32
C GLY A 102 1.66 -11.44 15.53
N GLU A 103 0.34 -11.34 15.58
CA GLU A 103 -0.56 -12.09 14.70
C GLU A 103 -1.09 -11.20 13.57
N PHE A 104 -1.25 -11.81 12.41
CA PHE A 104 -1.64 -11.15 11.18
C PHE A 104 -2.64 -11.99 10.39
N VAL A 105 -3.44 -11.32 9.60
CA VAL A 105 -4.27 -11.96 8.58
C VAL A 105 -3.62 -11.70 7.23
N VAL A 106 -3.49 -12.75 6.44
CA VAL A 106 -2.92 -12.73 5.09
C VAL A 106 -4.02 -13.07 4.12
N MET A 107 -4.27 -12.17 3.18
CA MET A 107 -5.10 -12.40 2.00
C MET A 107 -4.19 -12.47 0.78
N LYS A 108 -4.41 -13.48 -0.04
CA LYS A 108 -3.67 -13.69 -1.29
C LYS A 108 -4.63 -14.08 -2.40
N THR A 109 -4.43 -13.52 -3.58
CA THR A 109 -5.22 -13.88 -4.75
C THR A 109 -5.14 -15.39 -5.03
N GLY A 110 -6.30 -16.03 -5.18
CA GLY A 110 -6.41 -17.46 -5.46
C GLY A 110 -6.28 -18.39 -4.26
N THR A 111 -6.22 -17.85 -3.03
CA THR A 111 -6.19 -18.66 -1.80
C THR A 111 -7.18 -18.14 -0.78
N HIS A 112 -7.58 -19.01 0.16
CA HIS A 112 -8.38 -18.57 1.29
C HIS A 112 -7.54 -17.71 2.25
N PRO A 113 -8.15 -16.70 2.90
CA PRO A 113 -7.48 -15.93 3.94
C PRO A 113 -6.96 -16.82 5.05
N MET A 114 -5.78 -16.51 5.58
CA MET A 114 -5.18 -17.23 6.68
C MET A 114 -4.79 -16.31 7.82
N ARG A 115 -4.95 -16.76 9.07
CA ARG A 115 -4.40 -16.10 10.24
C ARG A 115 -3.06 -16.76 10.58
N THR A 116 -2.01 -15.96 10.78
CA THR A 116 -0.67 -16.44 11.05
C THR A 116 0.00 -15.61 12.14
N ARG A 117 0.97 -16.23 12.82
CA ARG A 117 1.84 -15.53 13.77
C ARG A 117 3.21 -15.35 13.14
N LEU A 118 3.66 -14.11 13.03
CA LEU A 118 4.99 -13.77 12.54
C LEU A 118 5.88 -13.46 13.76
N ARG A 119 7.05 -14.09 13.79
CA ARG A 119 8.08 -13.74 14.77
C ARG A 119 8.68 -12.40 14.42
N LEU A 120 9.02 -11.62 15.45
CA LEU A 120 9.79 -10.39 15.23
C LEU A 120 11.16 -10.74 14.66
N PHE A 121 11.69 -9.89 13.80
CA PHE A 121 13.00 -10.13 13.18
C PHE A 121 14.13 -10.31 14.20
N LEU A 122 14.01 -9.71 15.38
CA LEU A 122 14.93 -9.88 16.51
C LEU A 122 15.02 -11.33 17.01
N GLU A 123 13.95 -12.10 16.84
CA GLU A 123 13.86 -13.50 17.25
C GLU A 123 14.43 -14.46 16.20
N TRP A 124 14.81 -13.96 15.01
CA TRP A 124 15.32 -14.78 13.92
C TRP A 124 16.81 -15.06 14.01
N GLY A 125 17.48 -14.52 15.01
CA GLY A 125 18.94 -14.68 15.18
C GLY A 125 19.75 -14.02 14.07
N ILE A 126 19.16 -13.03 13.38
CA ILE A 126 19.86 -12.27 12.35
C ILE A 126 20.83 -11.31 13.04
N THR A 127 22.09 -11.50 12.83
CA THR A 127 23.13 -10.56 13.26
C THR A 127 23.44 -9.61 12.11
N PHE A 128 23.32 -8.33 12.34
CA PHE A 128 23.77 -7.32 11.39
C PHE A 128 25.26 -7.05 11.62
N GLY A 129 26.03 -6.93 10.53
CA GLY A 129 27.40 -6.47 10.61
C GLY A 129 27.47 -5.01 11.09
N GLU A 130 28.68 -4.48 11.26
CA GLU A 130 28.87 -3.08 11.59
C GLU A 130 28.14 -2.16 10.61
N PRO A 131 27.44 -1.13 11.09
CA PRO A 131 26.69 -0.24 10.23
C PRO A 131 27.66 0.43 9.24
N TYR A 132 27.37 0.28 7.95
CA TYR A 132 28.12 0.98 6.93
C TYR A 132 27.93 2.48 7.07
N ARG A 133 28.99 3.17 7.49
CA ARG A 133 29.01 4.62 7.55
C ARG A 133 29.51 5.13 6.20
N VAL A 134 28.63 5.75 5.44
CA VAL A 134 29.06 6.54 4.28
C VAL A 134 29.80 7.75 4.82
N PRO A 135 31.09 7.96 4.50
CA PRO A 135 31.76 9.19 4.90
C PRO A 135 30.99 10.37 4.32
N GLU A 136 30.57 11.29 5.17
CA GLU A 136 29.94 12.53 4.72
C GLU A 136 30.94 13.28 3.84
N ARG A 137 30.64 13.33 2.57
CA ARG A 137 31.36 14.20 1.64
C ARG A 137 30.79 15.61 1.82
N VAL A 138 31.43 16.38 2.69
CA VAL A 138 31.01 17.73 3.09
C VAL A 138 30.92 18.70 1.89
N ASP A 139 31.60 18.41 0.77
CA ASP A 139 31.70 19.33 -0.38
C ASP A 139 31.20 18.77 -1.70
N ARG A 140 30.17 17.89 -1.68
CA ARG A 140 29.59 17.45 -2.92
C ARG A 140 28.63 18.51 -3.45
N ARG A 141 29.15 19.45 -4.24
CA ARG A 141 28.33 20.33 -5.06
C ARG A 141 27.65 19.49 -6.13
N VAL A 142 26.36 19.22 -5.94
CA VAL A 142 25.56 18.52 -6.96
C VAL A 142 25.16 19.55 -8.00
N GLU A 143 25.84 19.58 -9.13
CA GLU A 143 25.40 20.37 -10.28
C GLU A 143 24.36 19.54 -11.04
N CYS A 144 23.10 19.98 -10.93
CA CYS A 144 22.04 19.40 -11.73
C CYS A 144 22.09 20.00 -13.13
N ALA A 145 22.24 19.16 -14.14
CA ALA A 145 22.18 19.60 -15.52
C ALA A 145 20.82 20.23 -15.83
N GLY A 146 20.80 21.50 -16.19
CA GLY A 146 19.59 22.19 -16.61
C GLY A 146 19.05 21.62 -17.93
N LYS A 147 17.74 21.83 -18.19
CA LYS A 147 17.06 21.32 -19.39
C LYS A 147 17.84 21.63 -20.69
N LYS A 148 18.40 22.82 -20.82
CA LYS A 148 19.20 23.23 -21.99
C LYS A 148 20.50 22.41 -22.15
N GLN A 149 21.14 22.05 -21.03
CA GLN A 149 22.38 21.26 -21.06
C GLN A 149 22.07 19.80 -21.42
N LEU A 150 20.99 19.24 -20.89
CA LEU A 150 20.51 17.92 -21.25
C LEU A 150 20.13 17.82 -22.72
N THR A 151 19.37 18.78 -23.22
CA THR A 151 19.01 18.84 -24.66
C THR A 151 20.23 18.88 -25.55
N ARG A 152 21.23 19.71 -25.21
CA ARG A 152 22.49 19.77 -25.97
C ARG A 152 23.28 18.48 -25.92
N ALA A 153 23.33 17.82 -24.77
CA ALA A 153 24.01 16.54 -24.62
C ALA A 153 23.36 15.44 -25.48
N ILE A 154 22.03 15.38 -25.47
CA ILE A 154 21.27 14.42 -26.28
C ILE A 154 21.47 14.68 -27.78
N LEU A 155 21.38 15.92 -28.21
CA LEU A 155 21.57 16.26 -29.62
C LEU A 155 22.99 15.96 -30.10
N ARG A 156 24.01 16.23 -29.29
CA ARG A 156 25.41 15.83 -29.60
C ARG A 156 25.56 14.31 -29.72
N GLN A 157 24.92 13.56 -28.84
CA GLN A 157 24.98 12.09 -28.87
C GLN A 157 24.31 11.51 -30.13
N GLN A 158 23.34 12.22 -30.68
CA GLN A 158 22.66 11.86 -31.93
C GLN A 158 23.31 12.42 -33.19
N GLY A 159 24.50 13.05 -33.08
CA GLY A 159 25.20 13.64 -34.24
C GLY A 159 24.55 14.88 -34.82
N MET A 160 23.62 15.52 -34.10
CA MET A 160 22.99 16.77 -34.51
C MET A 160 23.79 17.93 -33.95
N ASP A 161 24.42 18.67 -34.83
CA ASP A 161 25.21 19.88 -34.49
C ASP A 161 24.26 21.03 -34.15
N VAL A 162 24.28 21.44 -32.88
CA VAL A 162 23.49 22.58 -32.40
C VAL A 162 24.37 23.83 -32.47
N THR A 163 24.48 24.42 -33.65
CA THR A 163 24.98 25.77 -33.77
C THR A 163 23.94 26.75 -33.14
N PRO A 164 24.34 27.64 -32.23
CA PRO A 164 23.43 28.63 -31.73
C PRO A 164 23.07 29.59 -32.85
N HIS A 165 21.82 29.62 -33.29
CA HIS A 165 21.31 30.73 -34.12
C HIS A 165 21.47 32.00 -33.30
N ALA A 166 22.44 32.83 -33.70
CA ALA A 166 22.54 34.23 -33.31
C ALA A 166 21.39 34.98 -34.00
N GLY A 167 20.41 35.46 -33.25
CA GLY A 167 19.38 36.32 -33.78
C GLY A 167 18.04 36.18 -33.07
N GLY A 168 17.77 37.17 -32.23
CA GLY A 168 16.43 37.36 -31.67
C GLY A 168 16.44 37.91 -30.24
N ARG A 169 16.78 39.19 -30.10
CA ARG A 169 16.35 39.98 -28.95
C ARG A 169 14.83 39.95 -28.90
N SER A 170 14.28 39.53 -27.81
CA SER A 170 12.92 39.83 -27.39
C SER A 170 12.97 40.32 -25.96
N ASP A 171 12.90 41.60 -25.83
CA ASP A 171 12.68 42.34 -24.60
C ASP A 171 11.26 42.03 -24.12
N TYR A 172 11.11 41.26 -23.05
CA TYR A 172 9.90 41.32 -22.27
C TYR A 172 10.20 41.98 -20.93
N ASN A 173 9.82 43.25 -20.94
CA ASN A 173 9.81 44.17 -19.83
C ASN A 173 8.81 43.68 -18.77
N THR A 174 9.29 43.48 -17.56
CA THR A 174 8.48 43.17 -16.39
C THR A 174 7.93 44.50 -15.85
N THR A 175 6.64 44.70 -15.93
CA THR A 175 5.99 45.77 -15.16
C THR A 175 5.19 45.14 -14.01
N ARG A 176 5.47 45.66 -12.85
CA ARG A 176 4.80 45.44 -11.57
C ARG A 176 3.32 45.83 -11.62
N GLY A 177 2.48 45.10 -10.91
CA GLY A 177 1.16 45.44 -10.43
C GLY A 177 0.83 44.53 -9.27
#